data_671d705645a8798f11165fdf6777d513
#
_entry.id   671d705645a8798f11165fdf6777d513
#
_cell.length_a   1.000
_cell.length_b   1.000
_cell.length_c   1.000
_cell.angle_alpha   90.00
_cell.angle_beta   90.00
_cell.angle_gamma   90.00
#
_symmetry.space_group_name_H-M   'P 1'
#
loop_
_entity.id
_entity.type
_entity.pdbx_description
1 polymer ?
#
loop_
_entity_poly.entity_id
_entity_poly.type
_entity_poly.pdbx_seq_one_letter_code
_entity_poly.pdbx_strand_id
1 'polypeptide(L)'
;MSTPNAEIHLKAPSGKIYEISNTKRMTILAGPCAMESREHALETAHMLKEIAERVGVNLVYKSSYDKANRTSIHSPRGLGLDKAMPIFEEIQSVTGLP
;
A
#
# COMPACT_ATOMS: atom_id res chain seq x y z
N MET A 1 -32.92 -10.97 2.90
CA MET A 1 -31.78 -10.42 2.12
C MET A 1 -30.94 -9.52 2.99
N SER A 2 -29.64 -9.65 2.90
CA SER A 2 -28.75 -8.75 3.63
C SER A 2 -28.62 -7.42 2.90
N THR A 3 -28.45 -6.35 3.66
CA THR A 3 -28.19 -5.02 3.09
C THR A 3 -26.75 -5.01 2.53
N PRO A 4 -26.53 -4.52 1.30
CA PRO A 4 -25.17 -4.41 0.79
C PRO A 4 -24.31 -3.50 1.66
N ASN A 5 -23.01 -3.77 1.72
CA ASN A 5 -22.08 -2.89 2.39
C ASN A 5 -22.04 -1.54 1.68
N ALA A 6 -21.83 -0.48 2.44
CA ALA A 6 -21.65 0.85 1.86
C ALA A 6 -20.43 0.87 0.97
N GLU A 7 -20.51 1.58 -0.16
CA GLU A 7 -19.37 1.78 -1.05
C GLU A 7 -18.40 2.78 -0.40
N ILE A 8 -17.11 2.47 -0.48
CA ILE A 8 -16.05 3.33 0.04
C ILE A 8 -15.36 3.99 -1.15
N HIS A 9 -15.14 5.29 -1.05
CA HIS A 9 -14.40 6.02 -2.08
C HIS A 9 -13.07 6.50 -1.50
N LEU A 10 -11.98 6.11 -2.15
CA LEU A 10 -10.63 6.50 -1.76
C LEU A 10 -9.98 7.25 -2.92
N LYS A 11 -9.59 8.50 -2.67
CA LYS A 11 -8.91 9.28 -3.69
C LYS A 11 -7.41 9.04 -3.62
N ALA A 12 -6.86 8.54 -4.72
CA ALA A 12 -5.42 8.35 -4.85
C ALA A 12 -4.71 9.69 -5.11
N PRO A 13 -3.40 9.80 -4.79
CA PRO A 13 -2.62 11.00 -5.12
C PRO A 13 -2.63 11.33 -6.61
N SER A 14 -2.80 10.34 -7.48
CA SER A 14 -2.93 10.55 -8.92
C SER A 14 -4.22 11.28 -9.32
N GLY A 15 -5.18 11.40 -8.40
CA GLY A 15 -6.51 11.95 -8.66
C GLY A 15 -7.56 10.89 -8.96
N LYS A 16 -7.15 9.64 -9.18
CA LYS A 16 -8.09 8.55 -9.44
C LYS A 16 -8.89 8.23 -8.17
N ILE A 17 -10.18 7.97 -8.35
CA ILE A 17 -11.05 7.55 -7.24
C ILE A 17 -11.18 6.04 -7.30
N TYR A 18 -10.80 5.36 -6.20
CA TYR A 18 -11.05 3.93 -6.04
C TYR A 18 -12.42 3.73 -5.42
N GLU A 19 -13.30 3.08 -6.16
CA GLU A 19 -14.62 2.71 -5.65
C GLU A 19 -14.51 1.29 -5.08
N ILE A 20 -14.57 1.18 -3.76
CA ILE A 20 -14.39 -0.09 -3.06
C ILE A 20 -15.75 -0.62 -2.63
N SER A 21 -16.21 -1.70 -3.25
CA SER A 21 -17.47 -2.34 -2.93
C SER A 21 -17.47 -3.78 -3.42
N ASN A 22 -18.51 -4.52 -3.05
CA ASN A 22 -18.63 -5.94 -3.44
C ASN A 22 -18.87 -6.13 -4.94
N THR A 23 -19.25 -5.07 -5.66
CA THR A 23 -19.63 -5.16 -7.09
C THR A 23 -18.65 -4.42 -8.01
N LYS A 24 -17.63 -3.79 -7.46
CA LYS A 24 -16.67 -3.02 -8.25
C LYS A 24 -15.35 -3.79 -8.42
N ARG A 25 -14.44 -3.22 -9.22
CA ARG A 25 -13.09 -3.76 -9.41
C ARG A 25 -12.43 -4.01 -8.05
N MET A 26 -11.78 -5.15 -7.91
CA MET A 26 -11.10 -5.51 -6.67
C MET A 26 -10.04 -4.47 -6.31
N THR A 27 -10.00 -4.12 -5.03
CA THR A 27 -8.94 -3.27 -4.46
C THR A 27 -8.08 -4.14 -3.57
N ILE A 28 -6.77 -4.10 -3.80
CA ILE A 28 -5.79 -4.90 -3.06
C ILE A 28 -4.89 -3.96 -2.28
N LEU A 29 -4.72 -4.26 -0.99
CA LEU A 29 -3.77 -3.57 -0.13
C LEU A 29 -2.53 -4.45 -0.04
N ALA A 30 -1.45 -4.05 -0.67
CA ALA A 30 -0.25 -4.88 -0.77
C ALA A 30 1.03 -4.06 -0.70
N GLY A 31 2.07 -4.69 -0.15
CA GLY A 31 3.39 -4.11 -0.01
C GLY A 31 4.26 -5.00 0.86
N PRO A 32 5.53 -4.61 1.09
CA PRO A 32 6.41 -5.38 1.96
C PRO A 32 5.84 -5.47 3.37
N CYS A 33 6.06 -6.61 4.02
CA CYS A 33 5.63 -6.82 5.40
C CYS A 33 6.18 -5.73 6.33
N ALA A 34 7.42 -5.32 6.10
CA ALA A 34 8.05 -4.23 6.84
C ALA A 34 8.87 -3.36 5.88
N MET A 35 8.86 -2.05 6.11
CA MET A 35 9.69 -1.13 5.34
C MET A 35 11.10 -1.16 5.91
N GLU A 36 12.04 -1.74 5.16
CA GLU A 36 13.41 -1.95 5.60
C GLU A 36 14.40 -0.95 4.99
N SER A 37 14.10 -0.43 3.80
CA SER A 37 14.91 0.58 3.13
C SER A 37 14.08 1.37 2.15
N ARG A 38 14.53 2.58 1.83
CA ARG A 38 13.89 3.41 0.82
C ARG A 38 13.94 2.75 -0.56
N GLU A 39 15.09 2.24 -0.95
CA GLU A 39 15.30 1.63 -2.27
C GLU A 39 14.39 0.43 -2.47
N HIS A 40 14.31 -0.45 -1.49
CA HIS A 40 13.44 -1.62 -1.55
C HIS A 40 11.96 -1.21 -1.61
N ALA A 41 11.57 -0.22 -0.82
CA ALA A 41 10.18 0.26 -0.80
C ALA A 41 9.77 0.82 -2.16
N LEU A 42 10.59 1.67 -2.77
CA LEU A 42 10.29 2.27 -4.07
C LEU A 42 10.26 1.23 -5.19
N GLU A 43 11.25 0.34 -5.22
CA GLU A 43 11.31 -0.73 -6.21
C GLU A 43 10.07 -1.63 -6.13
N THR A 44 9.69 -2.01 -4.92
CA THR A 44 8.52 -2.85 -4.70
C THR A 44 7.23 -2.12 -5.10
N ALA A 45 7.12 -0.83 -4.78
CA ALA A 45 5.94 -0.04 -5.14
C ALA A 45 5.77 0.04 -6.67
N HIS A 46 6.85 0.30 -7.40
CA HIS A 46 6.82 0.34 -8.86
C HIS A 46 6.43 -1.02 -9.45
N MET A 47 7.00 -2.09 -8.93
CA MET A 47 6.73 -3.44 -9.40
C MET A 47 5.26 -3.81 -9.16
N LEU A 48 4.75 -3.53 -7.98
CA LEU A 48 3.35 -3.82 -7.64
C LEU A 48 2.39 -2.99 -8.49
N LYS A 49 2.71 -1.73 -8.75
CA LYS A 49 1.91 -0.88 -9.61
C LYS A 49 1.80 -1.46 -11.02
N GLU A 50 2.92 -1.90 -11.59
CA GLU A 50 2.94 -2.52 -12.92
C GLU A 50 2.10 -3.78 -12.96
N ILE A 51 2.23 -4.64 -11.96
CA ILE A 51 1.45 -5.87 -11.87
C ILE A 51 -0.04 -5.55 -11.75
N ALA A 52 -0.41 -4.60 -10.90
CA ALA A 52 -1.80 -4.23 -10.69
C ALA A 52 -2.44 -3.69 -11.97
N GLU A 53 -1.72 -2.89 -12.74
CA GLU A 53 -2.19 -2.38 -14.02
C GLU A 53 -2.40 -3.51 -15.03
N ARG A 54 -1.47 -4.46 -15.06
CA ARG A 54 -1.54 -5.61 -15.97
C ARG A 54 -2.70 -6.53 -15.64
N VAL A 55 -2.92 -6.80 -14.35
CA VAL A 55 -3.98 -7.70 -13.88
C VAL A 55 -5.35 -7.01 -13.87
N GLY A 56 -5.38 -5.70 -13.76
CA GLY A 56 -6.62 -4.93 -13.75
C GLY A 56 -7.27 -4.80 -12.39
N VAL A 57 -6.46 -4.66 -11.34
CA VAL A 57 -6.95 -4.39 -9.98
C VAL A 57 -6.53 -3.00 -9.53
N ASN A 58 -7.23 -2.46 -8.54
CA ASN A 58 -6.82 -1.22 -7.88
C ASN A 58 -5.84 -1.59 -6.76
N LEU A 59 -4.78 -0.82 -6.62
CA LEU A 59 -3.73 -1.09 -5.63
C LEU A 59 -3.61 0.04 -4.62
N VAL A 60 -3.62 -0.30 -3.34
CA VAL A 60 -3.22 0.58 -2.25
C VAL A 60 -1.90 0.03 -1.73
N TYR A 61 -0.85 0.86 -1.73
CA TYR A 61 0.44 0.43 -1.18
C TYR A 61 0.36 0.38 0.34
N LYS A 62 0.73 -0.77 0.89
CA LYS A 62 0.69 -0.98 2.33
C LYS A 62 2.01 -1.57 2.80
N SER A 63 2.57 -1.02 3.87
CA SER A 63 3.75 -1.58 4.52
C SER A 63 3.75 -1.15 5.98
N SER A 64 4.31 -1.99 6.84
CA SER A 64 4.48 -1.60 8.24
C SER A 64 5.77 -0.82 8.42
N TYR A 65 5.73 0.23 9.20
CA TYR A 65 6.93 1.00 9.55
C TYR A 65 7.64 0.43 10.78
N ASP A 66 6.95 -0.39 11.57
CA ASP A 66 7.52 -1.04 12.75
C ASP A 66 6.79 -2.35 13.04
N LYS A 67 7.54 -3.42 13.25
CA LYS A 67 7.03 -4.75 13.58
C LYS A 67 7.39 -5.13 15.01
N ALA A 68 6.74 -4.49 15.97
CA ALA A 68 6.98 -4.73 17.40
C ALA A 68 6.57 -6.14 17.86
N ASN A 69 5.75 -6.84 17.07
CA ASN A 69 5.24 -8.17 17.42
C ASN A 69 6.12 -9.33 16.94
N ARG A 70 7.34 -9.06 16.49
CA ARG A 70 8.28 -10.10 16.08
C ARG A 70 8.73 -10.93 17.29
N THR A 71 8.92 -12.24 17.08
CA THR A 71 9.28 -13.16 18.15
C THR A 71 10.74 -13.09 18.57
N SER A 72 11.61 -12.55 17.72
CA SER A 72 13.04 -12.40 17.98
C SER A 72 13.43 -10.92 18.03
N ILE A 73 14.26 -10.56 19.02
CA ILE A 73 14.78 -9.19 19.12
C ILE A 73 15.76 -8.86 17.99
N HIS A 74 16.24 -9.88 17.27
CA HIS A 74 17.15 -9.72 16.14
C HIS A 74 16.42 -9.62 14.80
N SER A 75 15.09 -9.86 14.79
CA SER A 75 14.31 -9.74 13.55
C SER A 75 14.17 -8.28 13.13
N PRO A 76 14.22 -7.98 11.83
CA PRO A 76 14.00 -6.62 11.35
C PRO A 76 12.62 -6.11 11.76
N ARG A 77 12.56 -4.91 12.33
CA ARG A 77 11.30 -4.27 12.75
C ARG A 77 10.80 -3.23 11.76
N GLY A 78 11.67 -2.80 10.84
CA GLY A 78 11.37 -1.70 9.94
C GLY A 78 12.14 -0.45 10.35
N LEU A 79 11.92 0.64 9.60
CA LEU A 79 12.66 1.89 9.76
C LEU A 79 12.15 2.77 10.91
N GLY A 80 10.93 2.52 11.38
CA GLY A 80 10.26 3.39 12.33
C GLY A 80 9.51 4.53 11.64
N LEU A 81 8.62 5.19 12.39
CA LEU A 81 7.70 6.18 11.85
C LEU A 81 8.42 7.36 11.19
N ASP A 82 9.41 7.93 11.86
CA ASP A 82 10.06 9.16 11.39
C ASP A 82 10.78 8.97 10.06
N LYS A 83 11.41 7.81 9.85
CA LYS A 83 12.10 7.50 8.60
C LYS A 83 11.15 7.01 7.52
N ALA A 84 10.06 6.36 7.91
CA ALA A 84 9.12 5.78 6.96
C ALA A 84 8.21 6.82 6.30
N MET A 85 7.80 7.85 7.01
CA MET A 85 6.87 8.84 6.49
C MET A 85 7.34 9.53 5.21
N PRO A 86 8.60 10.03 5.13
CA PRO A 86 9.08 10.61 3.88
C PRO A 86 9.12 9.61 2.73
N ILE A 87 9.35 8.33 3.01
CA ILE A 87 9.36 7.28 1.99
C ILE A 87 7.95 7.04 1.46
N PHE A 88 6.94 6.97 2.34
CA PHE A 88 5.54 6.87 1.92
C PHE A 88 5.14 8.06 1.04
N GLU A 89 5.54 9.27 1.41
CA GLU A 89 5.26 10.47 0.61
C GLU A 89 5.90 10.38 -0.77
N GLU A 90 7.14 9.89 -0.84
CA GLU A 90 7.83 9.72 -2.12
C GLU A 90 7.14 8.66 -2.97
N ILE A 91 6.73 7.53 -2.39
CA ILE A 91 5.98 6.49 -3.11
C ILE A 91 4.70 7.09 -3.71
N GLN A 92 3.94 7.84 -2.93
CA GLN A 92 2.74 8.51 -3.42
C GLN A 92 3.04 9.46 -4.56
N SER A 93 4.13 10.22 -4.43
CA SER A 93 4.51 11.21 -5.44
C SER A 93 4.91 10.57 -6.76
N VAL A 94 5.71 9.51 -6.72
CA VAL A 94 6.25 8.91 -7.95
C VAL A 94 5.35 7.85 -8.57
N THR A 95 4.48 7.22 -7.79
CA THR A 95 3.59 6.18 -8.32
C THR A 95 2.14 6.63 -8.47
N GLY A 96 1.72 7.64 -7.72
CA GLY A 96 0.32 8.06 -7.65
C GLY A 96 -0.58 7.11 -6.86
N LEU A 97 -0.02 6.07 -6.23
CA LEU A 97 -0.78 5.11 -5.43
C LEU A 97 -1.16 5.68 -4.06
N PRO A 98 -2.38 5.34 -3.55
CA PRO A 98 -2.70 5.63 -2.16
C PRO A 98 -2.00 4.66 -1.23
#